data_96fa847ecdb197fc98fcf8445b36097a
#
_entry.id   96fa847ecdb197fc98fcf8445b36097a
#
_cell.length_a   1.000
_cell.length_b   1.000
_cell.length_c   1.000
_cell.angle_alpha   90.00
_cell.angle_beta   90.00
_cell.angle_gamma   90.00
#
_symmetry.space_group_name_H-M   'P 1'
#
loop_
_entity.id
_entity.type
_entity.pdbx_description
1 polymer ?
#
loop_
_entity_poly.entity_id
_entity_poly.type
_entity_poly.pdbx_seq_one_letter_code
_entity_poly.pdbx_strand_id
1 'polypeptide(L)'
;MREPQQDTVERWAWDYVHASTLADKLSPPPPPEGWERGGAARRIESPGRPGELHIVGKAKKTRGLDGEEGRARALHTFLHHELQAAELMAWALLAFPETPPEFRAGLLRIARDEIRHTGIYAEQIVRLGFGVGAFAVRDWFWERVPTAKTPASFVAVMGLGLESANLEHAASFAARFRQVGDEDGARAQELVGREEIAHVRFGVTWFEAFAAPLDFEIWRRALPEPLTPLLMRGHPLQRDARRKAGQSDRFIDELEAWTPDTPGC
;
A
#
# COMPACT_ATOMS: atom_id res chain seq x y z
N MET A 1 6.97 -23.95 -6.19
CA MET A 1 6.69 -23.59 -4.77
C MET A 1 5.49 -24.42 -4.31
N ARG A 2 5.54 -24.99 -3.08
CA ARG A 2 4.40 -25.79 -2.57
C ARG A 2 3.31 -24.87 -2.05
N GLU A 3 2.05 -25.14 -2.41
CA GLU A 3 0.89 -24.39 -1.91
C GLU A 3 0.72 -24.55 -0.39
N PRO A 4 0.14 -23.54 0.29
CA PRO A 4 -0.19 -23.62 1.70
C PRO A 4 -1.27 -24.69 2.00
N GLN A 5 -1.33 -25.10 3.28
CA GLN A 5 -2.36 -26.01 3.76
C GLN A 5 -3.75 -25.41 3.60
N GLN A 6 -4.75 -26.22 3.21
CA GLN A 6 -6.15 -25.82 3.12
C GLN A 6 -6.67 -25.31 4.46
N ASP A 7 -7.69 -24.46 4.42
CA ASP A 7 -8.35 -23.85 5.59
C ASP A 7 -7.42 -23.04 6.50
N THR A 8 -6.37 -22.44 5.92
CA THR A 8 -5.44 -21.55 6.62
C THR A 8 -5.41 -20.15 6.02
N VAL A 9 -5.01 -19.17 6.85
CA VAL A 9 -4.82 -17.77 6.40
C VAL A 9 -3.79 -17.69 5.29
N GLU A 10 -2.73 -18.52 5.33
CA GLU A 10 -1.72 -18.59 4.28
C GLU A 10 -2.31 -19.11 2.97
N ARG A 11 -3.25 -20.05 3.01
CA ARG A 11 -3.97 -20.50 1.81
C ARG A 11 -4.83 -19.39 1.24
N TRP A 12 -5.57 -18.68 2.08
CA TRP A 12 -6.32 -17.50 1.67
C TRP A 12 -5.42 -16.44 1.05
N ALA A 13 -4.29 -16.12 1.66
CA ALA A 13 -3.32 -15.16 1.14
C ALA A 13 -2.75 -15.59 -0.22
N TRP A 14 -2.44 -16.88 -0.36
CA TRP A 14 -1.98 -17.46 -1.63
C TRP A 14 -3.03 -17.31 -2.73
N ASP A 15 -4.27 -17.72 -2.45
CA ASP A 15 -5.38 -17.66 -3.42
C ASP A 15 -5.69 -16.20 -3.78
N TYR A 16 -5.68 -15.27 -2.81
CA TYR A 16 -5.88 -13.85 -3.04
C TYR A 16 -4.81 -13.24 -3.95
N VAL A 17 -3.53 -13.52 -3.69
CA VAL A 17 -2.44 -13.01 -4.54
C VAL A 17 -2.55 -13.56 -5.96
N HIS A 18 -2.91 -14.82 -6.14
CA HIS A 18 -3.05 -15.44 -7.46
C HIS A 18 -4.41 -15.21 -8.14
N ALA A 19 -5.37 -14.61 -7.46
CA ALA A 19 -6.69 -14.34 -8.04
C ALA A 19 -6.58 -13.56 -9.35
N SER A 20 -7.34 -13.98 -10.35
CA SER A 20 -7.31 -13.43 -11.70
C SER A 20 -8.66 -12.86 -12.17
N THR A 21 -9.61 -12.68 -11.24
CA THR A 21 -10.90 -12.02 -11.53
C THR A 21 -11.05 -10.76 -10.68
N LEU A 22 -11.77 -9.76 -11.18
CA LEU A 22 -12.10 -8.56 -10.40
C LEU A 22 -12.91 -8.91 -9.16
N ALA A 23 -13.83 -9.85 -9.24
CA ALA A 23 -14.66 -10.26 -8.11
C ALA A 23 -13.79 -10.77 -6.95
N ASP A 24 -12.84 -11.66 -7.23
CA ASP A 24 -11.97 -12.24 -6.22
C ASP A 24 -10.97 -11.20 -5.63
N LYS A 25 -10.62 -10.17 -6.41
CA LYS A 25 -9.77 -9.07 -5.93
C LYS A 25 -10.53 -8.04 -5.08
N LEU A 26 -11.75 -7.69 -5.48
CA LEU A 26 -12.55 -6.66 -4.82
C LEU A 26 -13.39 -7.20 -3.66
N SER A 27 -13.76 -8.48 -3.71
CA SER A 27 -14.63 -9.11 -2.71
C SER A 27 -14.23 -10.57 -2.50
N PRO A 28 -13.00 -10.85 -2.04
CA PRO A 28 -12.58 -12.21 -1.75
C PRO A 28 -13.41 -12.82 -0.61
N PRO A 29 -13.47 -14.16 -0.52
CA PRO A 29 -14.07 -14.81 0.63
C PRO A 29 -13.36 -14.39 1.93
N PRO A 30 -14.05 -14.41 3.08
CA PRO A 30 -13.41 -14.08 4.35
C PRO A 30 -12.27 -15.07 4.65
N PRO A 31 -11.15 -14.59 5.24
CA PRO A 31 -10.07 -15.48 5.64
C PRO A 31 -10.53 -16.47 6.72
N PRO A 32 -10.04 -17.72 6.72
CA PRO A 32 -10.29 -18.68 7.78
C PRO A 32 -9.59 -18.27 9.09
N GLU A 33 -9.95 -18.92 10.20
CA GLU A 33 -9.31 -18.67 11.50
C GLU A 33 -7.97 -19.43 11.67
N GLY A 34 -7.79 -20.51 10.90
CA GLY A 34 -6.64 -21.39 11.00
C GLY A 34 -5.36 -20.76 10.42
N TRP A 35 -4.22 -21.05 11.05
CA TRP A 35 -2.89 -20.66 10.58
C TRP A 35 -2.05 -21.90 10.29
N GLU A 36 -1.25 -21.87 9.23
CA GLU A 36 -0.29 -22.94 8.92
C GLU A 36 0.80 -23.00 10.00
N ARG A 37 1.12 -24.20 10.48
CA ARG A 37 2.19 -24.41 11.45
C ARG A 37 3.46 -24.83 10.73
N GLY A 38 4.57 -24.12 10.94
CA GLY A 38 5.88 -24.47 10.40
C GLY A 38 5.97 -24.40 8.87
N GLY A 39 5.22 -23.51 8.25
CA GLY A 39 5.24 -23.29 6.80
C GLY A 39 6.58 -22.74 6.33
N ALA A 40 7.06 -23.20 5.15
CA ALA A 40 8.23 -22.61 4.50
C ALA A 40 7.87 -21.25 3.87
N ALA A 41 8.85 -20.34 3.83
CA ALA A 41 8.69 -19.05 3.15
C ALA A 41 8.33 -19.24 1.65
N ARG A 42 7.32 -18.49 1.22
CA ARG A 42 6.83 -18.49 -0.18
C ARG A 42 6.89 -17.08 -0.73
N ARG A 43 7.84 -16.85 -1.63
CA ARG A 43 8.03 -15.55 -2.28
C ARG A 43 7.45 -15.61 -3.69
N ILE A 44 6.20 -15.17 -3.83
CA ILE A 44 5.53 -15.06 -5.13
C ILE A 44 6.20 -13.93 -5.91
N GLU A 45 6.54 -14.16 -7.16
CA GLU A 45 7.24 -13.20 -8.02
C GLU A 45 6.30 -12.17 -8.63
N SER A 46 5.09 -12.60 -8.98
CA SER A 46 4.08 -11.73 -9.58
C SER A 46 2.67 -12.14 -9.16
N PRO A 47 1.75 -11.18 -8.99
CA PRO A 47 0.36 -11.49 -8.65
C PRO A 47 -0.43 -11.96 -9.87
N GLY A 48 -1.53 -12.64 -9.63
CA GLY A 48 -2.57 -12.79 -10.65
C GLY A 48 -3.18 -11.43 -11.01
N ARG A 49 -3.60 -11.26 -12.28
CA ARG A 49 -4.23 -10.03 -12.73
C ARG A 49 -5.54 -10.30 -13.44
N PRO A 50 -6.63 -9.61 -13.04
CA PRO A 50 -7.86 -9.58 -13.83
C PRO A 50 -7.61 -9.07 -15.23
N GLY A 51 -8.24 -9.71 -16.23
CA GLY A 51 -8.08 -9.34 -17.64
C GLY A 51 -8.53 -7.91 -17.96
N GLU A 52 -9.37 -7.33 -17.12
CA GLU A 52 -9.85 -5.95 -17.21
C GLU A 52 -8.76 -4.93 -16.84
N LEU A 53 -7.78 -5.31 -16.03
CA LEU A 53 -6.70 -4.41 -15.62
C LEU A 53 -5.58 -4.39 -16.67
N HIS A 54 -5.45 -3.29 -17.38
CA HIS A 54 -4.40 -3.09 -18.38
C HIS A 54 -3.10 -2.63 -17.71
N ILE A 55 -2.18 -3.57 -17.45
CA ILE A 55 -0.90 -3.29 -16.84
C ILE A 55 0.08 -2.77 -17.90
N VAL A 56 0.69 -1.61 -17.63
CA VAL A 56 1.66 -0.96 -18.53
C VAL A 56 2.92 -0.55 -17.78
N GLY A 57 4.08 -0.54 -18.45
CA GLY A 57 5.33 -0.10 -17.84
C GLY A 57 5.36 1.39 -17.45
N LYS A 58 4.53 2.22 -18.09
CA LYS A 58 4.40 3.65 -17.80
C LYS A 58 2.96 4.10 -18.02
N ALA A 59 2.23 4.31 -16.94
CA ALA A 59 0.87 4.86 -17.01
C ALA A 59 0.89 6.37 -17.34
N LYS A 60 -0.16 6.83 -18.03
CA LYS A 60 -0.34 8.27 -18.29
C LYS A 60 -0.63 9.00 -16.98
N LYS A 61 0.09 10.09 -16.72
CA LYS A 61 -0.19 10.96 -15.59
C LYS A 61 -1.58 11.59 -15.72
N THR A 62 -2.31 11.68 -14.63
CA THR A 62 -3.56 12.45 -14.54
C THR A 62 -3.25 13.93 -14.80
N ARG A 63 -3.88 14.54 -15.80
CA ARG A 63 -3.59 15.93 -16.21
C ARG A 63 -4.37 16.99 -15.44
N GLY A 64 -5.47 16.62 -14.79
CA GLY A 64 -6.33 17.51 -14.02
C GLY A 64 -7.52 16.75 -13.48
N LEU A 65 -8.30 17.39 -12.62
CA LEU A 65 -9.51 16.83 -12.02
C LEU A 65 -10.79 17.53 -12.48
N ASP A 66 -10.69 18.52 -13.39
CA ASP A 66 -11.82 19.36 -13.84
C ASP A 66 -12.92 18.53 -14.52
N GLY A 67 -12.54 17.49 -15.27
CA GLY A 67 -13.48 16.57 -15.92
C GLY A 67 -13.62 15.24 -15.18
N GLU A 68 -14.75 14.54 -15.40
CA GLU A 68 -15.03 13.22 -14.82
C GLU A 68 -13.96 12.18 -15.18
N GLU A 69 -13.47 12.18 -16.41
CA GLU A 69 -12.38 11.29 -16.84
C GLU A 69 -11.10 11.50 -16.02
N GLY A 70 -10.72 12.75 -15.75
CA GLY A 70 -9.54 13.07 -14.94
C GLY A 70 -9.69 12.57 -13.52
N ARG A 71 -10.88 12.78 -12.90
CA ARG A 71 -11.21 12.27 -11.57
C ARG A 71 -11.22 10.75 -11.53
N ALA A 72 -11.90 10.10 -12.46
CA ALA A 72 -11.97 8.65 -12.56
C ALA A 72 -10.58 8.03 -12.75
N ARG A 73 -9.72 8.63 -13.56
CA ARG A 73 -8.34 8.18 -13.77
C ARG A 73 -7.49 8.30 -12.49
N ALA A 74 -7.65 9.37 -11.71
CA ALA A 74 -6.99 9.52 -10.43
C ALA A 74 -7.44 8.44 -9.44
N LEU A 75 -8.76 8.26 -9.29
CA LEU A 75 -9.35 7.24 -8.43
C LEU A 75 -8.93 5.82 -8.85
N HIS A 76 -8.81 5.57 -10.16
CA HIS A 76 -8.34 4.29 -10.68
C HIS A 76 -6.87 4.02 -10.32
N THR A 77 -6.05 5.05 -10.27
CA THR A 77 -4.66 4.94 -9.80
C THR A 77 -4.62 4.58 -8.31
N PHE A 78 -5.44 5.24 -7.48
CA PHE A 78 -5.55 4.92 -6.05
C PHE A 78 -6.09 3.51 -5.83
N LEU A 79 -7.19 3.15 -6.49
CA LEU A 79 -7.72 1.78 -6.45
C LEU A 79 -6.61 0.74 -6.68
N HIS A 80 -5.77 0.98 -7.67
CA HIS A 80 -4.70 0.03 -8.00
C HIS A 80 -3.56 0.04 -6.99
N HIS A 81 -3.30 1.17 -6.31
CA HIS A 81 -2.34 1.23 -5.20
C HIS A 81 -2.85 0.40 -4.01
N GLU A 82 -4.11 0.59 -3.59
CA GLU A 82 -4.71 -0.18 -2.50
C GLU A 82 -4.78 -1.69 -2.82
N LEU A 83 -5.12 -2.02 -4.08
CA LEU A 83 -5.09 -3.42 -4.54
C LEU A 83 -3.70 -4.04 -4.38
N GLN A 84 -2.66 -3.33 -4.81
CA GLN A 84 -1.28 -3.80 -4.65
C GLN A 84 -0.88 -3.87 -3.17
N ALA A 85 -1.32 -2.91 -2.34
CA ALA A 85 -1.05 -2.92 -0.90
C ALA A 85 -1.69 -4.15 -0.23
N ALA A 86 -2.97 -4.43 -0.50
CA ALA A 86 -3.65 -5.64 -0.01
C ALA A 86 -2.91 -6.93 -0.40
N GLU A 87 -2.52 -7.03 -1.66
CA GLU A 87 -1.77 -8.18 -2.18
C GLU A 87 -0.39 -8.31 -1.52
N LEU A 88 0.30 -7.21 -1.27
CA LEU A 88 1.63 -7.22 -0.65
C LEU A 88 1.59 -7.49 0.84
N MET A 89 0.53 -7.11 1.56
CA MET A 89 0.30 -7.56 2.92
C MET A 89 0.05 -9.09 2.97
N ALA A 90 -0.77 -9.62 2.03
CA ALA A 90 -0.97 -11.06 1.87
C ALA A 90 0.32 -11.79 1.45
N TRP A 91 1.11 -11.19 0.56
CA TRP A 91 2.43 -11.70 0.19
C TRP A 91 3.39 -11.79 1.39
N ALA A 92 3.37 -10.78 2.27
CA ALA A 92 4.24 -10.77 3.45
C ALA A 92 3.90 -11.89 4.44
N LEU A 93 2.63 -12.27 4.58
CA LEU A 93 2.20 -13.45 5.35
C LEU A 93 2.87 -14.74 4.84
N LEU A 94 3.07 -14.84 3.53
CA LEU A 94 3.68 -15.99 2.86
C LEU A 94 5.21 -15.92 2.86
N ALA A 95 5.75 -14.72 2.68
CA ALA A 95 7.19 -14.50 2.57
C ALA A 95 7.92 -14.58 3.92
N PHE A 96 7.21 -14.30 5.03
CA PHE A 96 7.79 -14.22 6.38
C PHE A 96 7.02 -15.06 7.40
N PRO A 97 6.90 -16.38 7.21
CA PRO A 97 6.07 -17.25 8.06
C PRO A 97 6.56 -17.35 9.52
N GLU A 98 7.83 -17.08 9.78
CA GLU A 98 8.45 -17.16 11.12
C GLU A 98 8.29 -15.88 11.95
N THR A 99 7.55 -14.87 11.44
CA THR A 99 7.31 -13.64 12.20
C THR A 99 6.27 -13.84 13.31
N PRO A 100 6.27 -12.97 14.35
CA PRO A 100 5.34 -13.10 15.48
C PRO A 100 3.87 -13.18 15.03
N PRO A 101 3.04 -13.98 15.73
CA PRO A 101 1.61 -14.11 15.41
C PRO A 101 0.88 -12.77 15.38
N GLU A 102 1.23 -11.82 16.24
CA GLU A 102 0.63 -10.49 16.32
C GLU A 102 0.96 -9.65 15.09
N PHE A 103 2.17 -9.78 14.55
CA PHE A 103 2.56 -9.15 13.28
C PHE A 103 1.73 -9.70 12.13
N ARG A 104 1.63 -11.02 12.04
CA ARG A 104 0.88 -11.71 10.99
C ARG A 104 -0.62 -11.39 11.05
N ALA A 105 -1.21 -11.37 12.26
CA ALA A 105 -2.59 -10.93 12.45
C ALA A 105 -2.79 -9.46 12.06
N GLY A 106 -1.80 -8.61 12.30
CA GLY A 106 -1.80 -7.22 11.87
C GLY A 106 -1.76 -7.08 10.35
N LEU A 107 -0.88 -7.82 9.66
CA LEU A 107 -0.84 -7.85 8.19
C LEU A 107 -2.17 -8.28 7.58
N LEU A 108 -2.80 -9.33 8.13
CA LEU A 108 -4.12 -9.80 7.67
C LEU A 108 -5.19 -8.72 7.83
N ARG A 109 -5.18 -7.99 8.95
CA ARG A 109 -6.12 -6.89 9.20
C ARG A 109 -5.92 -5.78 8.19
N ILE A 110 -4.68 -5.34 7.96
CA ILE A 110 -4.37 -4.31 6.97
C ILE A 110 -4.79 -4.78 5.56
N ALA A 111 -4.45 -6.01 5.16
CA ALA A 111 -4.89 -6.55 3.85
C ALA A 111 -6.41 -6.43 3.65
N ARG A 112 -7.22 -6.68 4.69
CA ARG A 112 -8.68 -6.53 4.65
C ARG A 112 -9.13 -5.08 4.57
N ASP A 113 -8.43 -4.18 5.25
CA ASP A 113 -8.70 -2.74 5.15
C ASP A 113 -8.40 -2.24 3.74
N GLU A 114 -7.28 -2.66 3.12
CA GLU A 114 -6.92 -2.29 1.75
C GLU A 114 -7.91 -2.85 0.70
N ILE A 115 -8.41 -4.06 0.88
CA ILE A 115 -9.48 -4.61 0.03
C ILE A 115 -10.72 -3.72 0.11
N ARG A 116 -11.08 -3.25 1.30
CA ARG A 116 -12.21 -2.33 1.49
C ARG A 116 -11.95 -0.96 0.87
N HIS A 117 -10.73 -0.40 1.00
CA HIS A 117 -10.31 0.83 0.34
C HIS A 117 -10.42 0.71 -1.18
N THR A 118 -10.00 -0.42 -1.75
CA THR A 118 -10.16 -0.73 -3.17
C THR A 118 -11.63 -0.65 -3.59
N GLY A 119 -12.56 -1.21 -2.78
CA GLY A 119 -14.00 -1.13 -2.98
C GLY A 119 -14.53 0.30 -2.95
N ILE A 120 -14.10 1.12 -1.98
CA ILE A 120 -14.47 2.54 -1.88
C ILE A 120 -14.12 3.29 -3.18
N TYR A 121 -12.91 3.11 -3.70
CA TYR A 121 -12.50 3.76 -4.94
C TYR A 121 -13.23 3.20 -6.17
N ALA A 122 -13.54 1.89 -6.20
CA ALA A 122 -14.33 1.28 -7.26
C ALA A 122 -15.74 1.90 -7.36
N GLU A 123 -16.41 2.11 -6.22
CA GLU A 123 -17.71 2.79 -6.16
C GLU A 123 -17.63 4.23 -6.71
N GLN A 124 -16.59 4.97 -6.36
CA GLN A 124 -16.40 6.32 -6.88
C GLN A 124 -16.12 6.36 -8.40
N ILE A 125 -15.40 5.38 -8.93
CA ILE A 125 -15.16 5.25 -10.38
C ILE A 125 -16.48 5.01 -11.11
N VAL A 126 -17.32 4.09 -10.58
CA VAL A 126 -18.64 3.80 -11.15
C VAL A 126 -19.58 5.02 -11.08
N ARG A 127 -19.57 5.78 -9.97
CA ARG A 127 -20.32 7.03 -9.82
C ARG A 127 -19.98 8.05 -10.91
N LEU A 128 -18.73 8.10 -11.35
CA LEU A 128 -18.25 8.97 -12.43
C LEU A 128 -18.53 8.41 -13.84
N GLY A 129 -19.25 7.29 -13.97
CA GLY A 129 -19.64 6.69 -15.26
C GLY A 129 -18.55 5.81 -15.92
N PHE A 130 -17.53 5.40 -15.16
CA PHE A 130 -16.46 4.54 -15.66
C PHE A 130 -16.47 3.17 -14.96
N GLY A 131 -15.84 2.17 -15.61
CA GLY A 131 -15.61 0.86 -15.00
C GLY A 131 -14.19 0.73 -14.43
N VAL A 132 -13.99 -0.20 -13.49
CA VAL A 132 -12.65 -0.65 -13.11
C VAL A 132 -12.00 -1.28 -14.34
N GLY A 133 -10.77 -0.86 -14.67
CA GLY A 133 -10.09 -1.27 -15.91
C GLY A 133 -10.19 -0.25 -17.05
N ALA A 134 -11.01 0.82 -16.94
CA ALA A 134 -11.12 1.86 -17.96
C ALA A 134 -9.78 2.57 -18.27
N PHE A 135 -8.83 2.53 -17.35
CA PHE A 135 -7.54 3.19 -17.52
C PHE A 135 -6.39 2.23 -17.21
N ALA A 136 -5.31 2.34 -18.00
CA ALA A 136 -4.11 1.57 -17.78
C ALA A 136 -3.42 1.96 -16.46
N VAL A 137 -2.88 0.98 -15.74
CA VAL A 137 -2.22 1.08 -14.44
C VAL A 137 -0.83 0.44 -14.48
N ARG A 138 -0.06 0.59 -13.41
CA ARG A 138 1.28 0.03 -13.32
C ARG A 138 1.46 -0.72 -12.00
N ASP A 139 2.05 -1.90 -12.06
CA ASP A 139 2.41 -2.72 -10.89
C ASP A 139 3.69 -2.19 -10.18
N TRP A 140 3.71 -0.88 -9.92
CA TRP A 140 4.90 -0.20 -9.41
C TRP A 140 5.35 -0.71 -8.04
N PHE A 141 4.40 -1.06 -7.15
CA PHE A 141 4.69 -1.61 -5.82
C PHE A 141 5.24 -3.03 -5.96
N TRP A 142 4.60 -3.86 -6.79
CA TRP A 142 5.04 -5.22 -7.06
C TRP A 142 6.42 -5.31 -7.71
N GLU A 143 6.78 -4.34 -8.54
CA GLU A 143 8.12 -4.27 -9.14
C GLU A 143 9.22 -4.05 -8.07
N ARG A 144 8.88 -3.62 -6.85
CA ARG A 144 9.84 -3.12 -5.85
C ARG A 144 9.74 -3.78 -4.49
N VAL A 145 8.55 -3.88 -3.93
CA VAL A 145 8.37 -4.36 -2.55
C VAL A 145 8.84 -5.80 -2.35
N PRO A 146 8.64 -6.76 -3.27
CA PRO A 146 9.15 -8.12 -3.12
C PRO A 146 10.68 -8.23 -3.09
N THR A 147 11.42 -7.17 -3.41
CA THR A 147 12.89 -7.12 -3.23
C THR A 147 13.29 -7.02 -1.75
N ALA A 148 12.38 -6.65 -0.85
CA ALA A 148 12.59 -6.66 0.60
C ALA A 148 12.86 -8.08 1.10
N LYS A 149 14.08 -8.33 1.56
CA LYS A 149 14.54 -9.68 1.95
C LYS A 149 14.18 -10.04 3.39
N THR A 150 13.91 -9.05 4.23
CA THR A 150 13.64 -9.21 5.67
C THR A 150 12.33 -8.55 6.07
N PRO A 151 11.69 -8.96 7.17
CA PRO A 151 10.50 -8.27 7.70
C PRO A 151 10.76 -6.79 7.97
N ALA A 152 11.94 -6.42 8.50
CA ALA A 152 12.32 -5.03 8.74
C ALA A 152 12.34 -4.21 7.44
N SER A 153 12.93 -4.74 6.37
CA SER A 153 12.97 -4.07 5.06
C SER A 153 11.57 -3.95 4.43
N PHE A 154 10.72 -4.98 4.59
CA PHE A 154 9.32 -4.93 4.15
C PHE A 154 8.54 -3.82 4.87
N VAL A 155 8.64 -3.77 6.21
CA VAL A 155 7.96 -2.75 7.01
C VAL A 155 8.51 -1.35 6.72
N ALA A 156 9.82 -1.24 6.44
CA ALA A 156 10.43 0.04 6.07
C ALA A 156 9.83 0.60 4.77
N VAL A 157 9.61 -0.26 3.75
CA VAL A 157 9.09 0.20 2.45
C VAL A 157 7.57 0.33 2.44
N MET A 158 6.84 -0.64 2.99
CA MET A 158 5.38 -0.57 3.02
C MET A 158 4.88 0.37 4.11
N GLY A 159 5.00 0.00 5.37
CA GLY A 159 4.39 0.71 6.49
C GLY A 159 4.95 2.12 6.70
N LEU A 160 6.26 2.27 6.73
CA LEU A 160 6.93 3.57 6.94
C LEU A 160 7.18 4.35 5.66
N GLY A 161 7.10 3.69 4.52
CA GLY A 161 7.29 4.29 3.20
C GLY A 161 5.96 4.62 2.52
N LEU A 162 5.39 3.65 1.83
CA LEU A 162 4.25 3.85 0.93
C LEU A 162 2.98 4.26 1.67
N GLU A 163 2.63 3.59 2.79
CA GLU A 163 1.47 3.96 3.63
C GLU A 163 1.64 5.36 4.24
N SER A 164 2.88 5.69 4.67
CA SER A 164 3.14 7.04 5.17
C SER A 164 2.99 8.11 4.08
N ALA A 165 3.43 7.85 2.85
CA ALA A 165 3.24 8.78 1.73
C ALA A 165 1.76 8.93 1.35
N ASN A 166 0.94 7.90 1.61
CA ASN A 166 -0.50 7.96 1.36
C ASN A 166 -1.22 8.97 2.28
N LEU A 167 -0.68 9.26 3.50
CA LEU A 167 -1.19 10.33 4.36
C LEU A 167 -1.20 11.69 3.64
N GLU A 168 -0.13 12.01 2.90
CA GLU A 168 -0.01 13.24 2.13
C GLU A 168 -0.84 13.21 0.86
N HIS A 169 -0.82 12.08 0.14
CA HIS A 169 -1.55 11.92 -1.11
C HIS A 169 -3.05 12.04 -0.88
N ALA A 170 -3.60 11.33 0.11
CA ALA A 170 -5.02 11.40 0.45
C ALA A 170 -5.46 12.83 0.82
N ALA A 171 -4.70 13.53 1.67
CA ALA A 171 -5.01 14.91 2.06
C ALA A 171 -4.96 15.87 0.86
N SER A 172 -3.93 15.75 0.02
CA SER A 172 -3.77 16.59 -1.17
C SER A 172 -4.90 16.36 -2.18
N PHE A 173 -5.26 15.11 -2.43
CA PHE A 173 -6.32 14.80 -3.38
C PHE A 173 -7.71 15.10 -2.85
N ALA A 174 -7.97 14.95 -1.54
CA ALA A 174 -9.21 15.41 -0.93
C ALA A 174 -9.43 16.90 -1.17
N ALA A 175 -8.40 17.73 -0.93
CA ALA A 175 -8.47 19.17 -1.19
C ALA A 175 -8.72 19.47 -2.69
N ARG A 176 -8.04 18.77 -3.59
CA ARG A 176 -8.20 18.96 -5.04
C ARG A 176 -9.57 18.52 -5.57
N PHE A 177 -10.13 17.42 -5.03
CA PHE A 177 -11.49 17.00 -5.36
C PHE A 177 -12.52 18.05 -4.92
N ARG A 178 -12.38 18.67 -3.72
CA ARG A 178 -13.22 19.79 -3.28
C ARG A 178 -13.12 21.01 -4.18
N GLN A 179 -11.91 21.37 -4.60
CA GLN A 179 -11.71 22.51 -5.50
C GLN A 179 -12.50 22.40 -6.81
N VAL A 180 -12.77 21.18 -7.28
CA VAL A 180 -13.56 20.93 -8.49
C VAL A 180 -15.01 20.52 -8.18
N GLY A 181 -15.47 20.67 -6.94
CA GLY A 181 -16.84 20.39 -6.50
C GLY A 181 -17.18 18.90 -6.32
N ASP A 182 -16.19 18.00 -6.30
CA ASP A 182 -16.40 16.56 -6.08
C ASP A 182 -16.25 16.19 -4.59
N GLU A 183 -17.30 16.45 -3.81
CA GLU A 183 -17.32 16.16 -2.38
C GLU A 183 -17.31 14.67 -2.05
N ASP A 184 -17.85 13.80 -2.93
CA ASP A 184 -17.83 12.36 -2.72
C ASP A 184 -16.41 11.80 -2.88
N GLY A 185 -15.70 12.22 -3.93
CA GLY A 185 -14.30 11.90 -4.12
C GLY A 185 -13.42 12.41 -2.97
N ALA A 186 -13.69 13.62 -2.48
CA ALA A 186 -12.97 14.19 -1.33
C ALA A 186 -13.20 13.37 -0.06
N ARG A 187 -14.46 12.98 0.25
CA ARG A 187 -14.78 12.16 1.42
C ARG A 187 -14.14 10.77 1.36
N ALA A 188 -14.09 10.15 0.18
CA ALA A 188 -13.41 8.87 -0.02
C ALA A 188 -11.91 8.98 0.35
N GLN A 189 -11.23 10.00 -0.15
CA GLN A 189 -9.82 10.26 0.17
C GLN A 189 -9.59 10.52 1.67
N GLU A 190 -10.46 11.30 2.31
CA GLU A 190 -10.35 11.58 3.74
C GLU A 190 -10.61 10.35 4.61
N LEU A 191 -11.52 9.47 4.19
CA LEU A 191 -11.79 8.23 4.90
C LEU A 191 -10.55 7.34 4.88
N VAL A 192 -10.02 7.06 3.70
CA VAL A 192 -8.80 6.25 3.53
C VAL A 192 -7.65 6.90 4.32
N GLY A 193 -7.35 8.17 4.10
CA GLY A 193 -6.23 8.85 4.78
C GLY A 193 -6.32 8.86 6.31
N ARG A 194 -7.52 8.81 6.91
CA ARG A 194 -7.66 8.66 8.37
C ARG A 194 -7.30 7.26 8.84
N GLU A 195 -7.64 6.23 8.07
CA GLU A 195 -7.38 4.83 8.42
C GLU A 195 -5.92 4.46 8.22
N GLU A 196 -5.24 5.08 7.25
CA GLU A 196 -3.80 4.93 7.03
C GLU A 196 -2.93 5.27 8.26
N ILE A 197 -3.41 6.13 9.15
CA ILE A 197 -2.70 6.43 10.41
C ILE A 197 -2.46 5.15 11.23
N ALA A 198 -3.40 4.19 11.21
CA ALA A 198 -3.25 2.92 11.91
C ALA A 198 -2.26 1.98 11.20
N HIS A 199 -2.23 1.99 9.87
CA HIS A 199 -1.29 1.21 9.07
C HIS A 199 0.15 1.72 9.27
N VAL A 200 0.35 3.03 9.25
CA VAL A 200 1.66 3.63 9.55
C VAL A 200 2.10 3.34 10.98
N ARG A 201 1.18 3.39 11.97
CA ARG A 201 1.50 3.04 13.36
C ARG A 201 1.94 1.59 13.49
N PHE A 202 1.29 0.67 12.79
CA PHE A 202 1.73 -0.71 12.68
C PHE A 202 3.16 -0.78 12.12
N GLY A 203 3.45 0.02 11.08
CA GLY A 203 4.79 0.16 10.51
C GLY A 203 5.83 0.61 11.53
N VAL A 204 5.56 1.66 12.32
CA VAL A 204 6.45 2.14 13.40
C VAL A 204 6.71 1.01 14.42
N THR A 205 5.64 0.42 14.95
CA THR A 205 5.75 -0.62 15.99
C THR A 205 6.61 -1.81 15.54
N TRP A 206 6.39 -2.29 14.32
CA TRP A 206 7.07 -3.49 13.86
C TRP A 206 8.46 -3.21 13.27
N PHE A 207 8.71 -2.00 12.79
CA PHE A 207 10.07 -1.60 12.44
C PHE A 207 10.96 -1.58 13.70
N GLU A 208 10.48 -1.01 14.79
CA GLU A 208 11.19 -0.98 16.07
C GLU A 208 11.42 -2.39 16.62
N ALA A 209 10.45 -3.29 16.46
CA ALA A 209 10.57 -4.67 16.92
C ALA A 209 11.58 -5.51 16.09
N PHE A 210 11.72 -5.24 14.79
CA PHE A 210 12.57 -6.03 13.90
C PHE A 210 13.96 -5.44 13.65
N ALA A 211 14.14 -4.15 13.87
CA ALA A 211 15.39 -3.45 13.58
C ALA A 211 15.95 -2.74 14.81
N ALA A 212 15.41 -1.57 15.16
CA ALA A 212 15.85 -0.70 16.24
C ALA A 212 14.80 0.41 16.45
N PRO A 213 14.88 1.21 17.52
CA PRO A 213 14.09 2.43 17.65
C PRO A 213 14.08 3.24 16.36
N LEU A 214 12.93 3.81 16.00
CA LEU A 214 12.75 4.50 14.73
C LEU A 214 13.67 5.72 14.63
N ASP A 215 14.72 5.57 13.85
CA ASP A 215 15.69 6.59 13.46
C ASP A 215 15.71 6.71 11.94
N PHE A 216 15.86 7.93 11.41
CA PHE A 216 15.79 8.18 9.97
C PHE A 216 16.88 7.44 9.19
N GLU A 217 18.12 7.45 9.68
CA GLU A 217 19.22 6.80 8.98
C GLU A 217 19.12 5.26 9.03
N ILE A 218 18.64 4.70 10.15
CA ILE A 218 18.40 3.26 10.27
C ILE A 218 17.29 2.85 9.31
N TRP A 219 16.18 3.59 9.27
CA TRP A 219 15.08 3.36 8.35
C TRP A 219 15.53 3.48 6.89
N ARG A 220 16.24 4.55 6.53
CA ARG A 220 16.71 4.80 5.16
C ARG A 220 17.57 3.66 4.63
N ARG A 221 18.46 3.10 5.48
CA ARG A 221 19.31 1.96 5.13
C ARG A 221 18.54 0.64 5.01
N ALA A 222 17.37 0.53 5.61
CA ALA A 222 16.49 -0.64 5.49
C ALA A 222 15.66 -0.64 4.21
N LEU A 223 15.56 0.50 3.50
CA LEU A 223 14.89 0.56 2.19
C LEU A 223 15.67 -0.27 1.16
N PRO A 224 14.99 -1.14 0.39
CA PRO A 224 15.64 -1.85 -0.70
C PRO A 224 16.00 -0.88 -1.85
N GLU A 225 17.17 -1.05 -2.42
CA GLU A 225 17.58 -0.28 -3.60
C GLU A 225 16.64 -0.56 -4.81
N PRO A 226 16.33 0.43 -5.65
CA PRO A 226 16.81 1.83 -5.65
C PRO A 226 15.85 2.80 -4.92
N LEU A 227 15.09 2.35 -3.94
CA LEU A 227 14.10 3.18 -3.23
C LEU A 227 14.80 4.23 -2.34
N THR A 228 14.26 5.43 -2.34
CA THR A 228 14.80 6.56 -1.58
C THR A 228 13.71 7.25 -0.77
N PRO A 229 14.07 8.00 0.29
CA PRO A 229 13.12 8.76 1.09
C PRO A 229 12.20 9.69 0.29
N LEU A 230 12.63 10.21 -0.88
CA LEU A 230 11.78 11.03 -1.74
C LEU A 230 10.51 10.34 -2.24
N LEU A 231 10.57 9.02 -2.41
CA LEU A 231 9.43 8.21 -2.87
C LEU A 231 8.48 7.87 -1.72
N MET A 232 8.91 8.11 -0.48
CA MET A 232 8.22 7.73 0.74
C MET A 232 7.57 8.93 1.44
N ARG A 233 7.41 10.04 0.74
CA ARG A 233 6.71 11.23 1.23
C ARG A 233 5.97 11.93 0.11
N GLY A 234 4.84 12.54 0.46
CA GLY A 234 4.16 13.52 -0.38
C GLY A 234 4.56 14.95 -0.01
N HIS A 235 3.89 15.95 -0.59
CA HIS A 235 4.13 17.36 -0.29
C HIS A 235 2.81 18.14 -0.26
N PRO A 236 2.56 18.98 0.76
CA PRO A 236 3.30 19.13 2.04
C PRO A 236 3.14 17.92 2.97
N LEU A 237 4.09 17.70 3.87
CA LEU A 237 3.99 16.62 4.86
C LEU A 237 2.79 16.82 5.79
N GLN A 238 2.08 15.73 6.06
CA GLN A 238 1.00 15.69 7.05
C GLN A 238 1.55 15.40 8.45
N ARG A 239 2.31 16.37 9.00
CA ARG A 239 3.07 16.21 10.25
C ARG A 239 2.22 15.69 11.41
N ASP A 240 0.99 16.19 11.58
CA ASP A 240 0.10 15.74 12.66
C ASP A 240 -0.37 14.29 12.48
N ALA A 241 -0.64 13.85 11.25
CA ALA A 241 -0.98 12.47 10.96
C ALA A 241 0.22 11.54 11.23
N ARG A 242 1.41 11.95 10.81
CA ARG A 242 2.67 11.22 11.08
C ARG A 242 2.97 11.11 12.57
N ARG A 243 2.80 12.19 13.37
CA ARG A 243 2.92 12.17 14.84
C ARG A 243 1.90 11.21 15.46
N LYS A 244 0.64 11.27 15.04
CA LYS A 244 -0.41 10.35 15.49
C LYS A 244 -0.09 8.89 15.19
N ALA A 245 0.62 8.64 14.10
CA ALA A 245 1.12 7.33 13.73
C ALA A 245 2.37 6.89 14.52
N GLY A 246 2.96 7.75 15.34
CA GLY A 246 4.11 7.44 16.20
C GLY A 246 5.46 7.87 15.64
N GLN A 247 5.51 8.59 14.52
CA GLN A 247 6.76 9.16 14.02
C GLN A 247 7.16 10.41 14.86
N SER A 248 8.42 10.46 15.30
CA SER A 248 8.94 11.60 16.06
C SER A 248 9.14 12.85 15.18
N ASP A 249 9.11 14.03 15.80
CA ASP A 249 9.41 15.28 15.07
C ASP A 249 10.78 15.23 14.40
N ARG A 250 11.78 14.69 15.07
CA ARG A 250 13.11 14.51 14.50
C ARG A 250 13.09 13.67 13.22
N PHE A 251 12.42 12.51 13.23
CA PHE A 251 12.28 11.67 12.03
C PHE A 251 11.59 12.43 10.90
N ILE A 252 10.52 13.17 11.21
CA ILE A 252 9.75 13.95 10.23
C ILE A 252 10.61 15.08 9.65
N ASP A 253 11.39 15.79 10.47
CA ASP A 253 12.28 16.85 10.04
C ASP A 253 13.39 16.34 9.11
N GLU A 254 14.02 15.21 9.48
CA GLU A 254 15.06 14.57 8.69
C GLU A 254 14.51 14.05 7.36
N LEU A 255 13.29 13.47 7.36
CA LEU A 255 12.60 13.05 6.14
C LEU A 255 12.29 14.25 5.23
N GLU A 256 11.80 15.37 5.80
CA GLU A 256 11.45 16.58 5.04
C GLU A 256 12.69 17.24 4.42
N ALA A 257 13.77 17.28 5.17
CA ALA A 257 15.03 17.90 4.76
C ALA A 257 15.85 17.06 3.79
N TRP A 258 15.59 15.73 3.74
CA TRP A 258 16.44 14.85 2.96
C TRP A 258 16.39 15.15 1.47
N THR A 259 17.56 15.22 0.87
CA THR A 259 17.77 15.32 -0.60
C THR A 259 18.79 14.25 -1.03
N PRO A 260 18.68 13.68 -2.23
CA PRO A 260 19.71 12.79 -2.74
C PRO A 260 21.04 13.53 -2.83
N ASP A 261 22.13 12.83 -2.53
CA ASP A 261 23.46 13.35 -2.80
C ASP A 261 23.55 13.74 -4.28
N THR A 262 23.87 14.99 -4.55
CA THR A 262 24.13 15.43 -5.93
C THR A 262 25.31 14.60 -6.41
N PRO A 263 25.21 13.85 -7.53
CA PRO A 263 26.39 13.22 -8.09
C PRO A 263 27.46 14.30 -8.27
N GLY A 264 28.60 14.14 -7.61
CA GLY A 264 29.67 15.10 -7.68
C GLY A 264 29.99 15.43 -9.13
N CYS A 265 30.05 16.72 -9.45
CA CYS A 265 30.50 17.23 -10.74
C CYS A 265 31.93 16.77 -11.04
#